data_e1c1b12908f7fb8cde0531fe6352223f
#
_entry.id   e1c1b12908f7fb8cde0531fe6352223f
#
_cell.length_a   1.000
_cell.length_b   1.000
_cell.length_c   1.000
_cell.angle_alpha   90.00
_cell.angle_beta   90.00
_cell.angle_gamma   90.00
#
_symmetry.space_group_name_H-M   'P 1'
#
loop_
_entity.id
_entity.type
_entity.pdbx_description
1 polymer ?
#
loop_
_entity_poly.entity_id
_entity_poly.type
_entity_poly.pdbx_seq_one_letter_code
_entity_poly.pdbx_strand_id
1 'polypeptide(L)'
;PSNSNTNGTNWINYDLRSIEQQLGVSSFSDTNMTLHFGGLPGTTVVQILDAGDISSAKGLVQIDNADIDAINAVPSSSSVFLVINLDEAADTTPAGIISSETDTQPIVFDLFSFGDRNGQRVNNAVYRAELEETSSNSGTFTGTMEYTVINQLNQFDPNLIKSLRTISNEIKFLVNDKLTGAEGINLAYSDIANVGVTIGISSKTDIRTHSGTVTLDSKTYRFGQPVVVILTDQDLNARYDVIDVYNVVNDPSSVADDTIGDANGNTLLEIEIKDFRYHRCTINGVETGGLASTGFALVETGPGTGEFKGSFKMPSQICNEDGTKLISTAGGSVEINYFDFRDVSGQPREVGVTFAKSPTSFSLTPPRVEGEPVTNINIKTPVIKDSLNRPMLQKPVVGQKLNFVTEISNKDQQSQSYSYIIQVRDENNSIVDLRWINGKVDPTKTNTVTIPWEPILPGDYTVEIFVWDGIDSATPLAEKTEY
;
A
#
# COMPACT_ATOMS: atom_id res chain seq x y z
N PRO A 1 15.84 25.41 12.18
CA PRO A 1 16.69 25.56 11.03
C PRO A 1 15.87 25.46 9.79
N SER A 2 15.61 26.64 9.24
CA SER A 2 14.85 26.78 8.03
C SER A 2 15.48 26.08 6.86
N ASN A 3 14.74 25.28 6.19
CA ASN A 3 15.02 25.02 4.80
C ASN A 3 13.72 24.93 4.02
N SER A 4 13.61 25.80 3.05
CA SER A 4 12.44 25.94 2.18
C SER A 4 12.08 24.68 1.37
N ASN A 5 12.85 23.60 1.49
CA ASN A 5 12.65 22.35 0.76
C ASN A 5 12.31 21.16 1.66
N THR A 6 11.97 21.36 2.93
CA THR A 6 11.68 20.26 3.83
C THR A 6 10.22 20.29 4.26
N ASN A 7 9.40 19.57 3.55
CA ASN A 7 8.02 19.34 3.97
C ASN A 7 8.03 18.49 5.25
N GLY A 8 7.33 18.97 6.26
CA GLY A 8 7.02 18.17 7.42
C GLY A 8 8.08 18.08 8.52
N THR A 9 9.04 19.02 8.58
CA THR A 9 10.13 18.90 9.54
C THR A 9 9.79 19.34 10.97
N ASN A 10 8.93 20.35 11.14
CA ASN A 10 8.60 20.93 12.45
C ASN A 10 7.11 20.81 12.72
N TRP A 11 6.77 20.30 13.91
CA TRP A 11 5.41 19.95 14.27
C TRP A 11 5.12 20.32 15.72
N ILE A 12 3.86 20.63 15.98
CA ILE A 12 3.30 20.74 17.32
C ILE A 12 2.39 19.56 17.56
N ASN A 13 2.65 18.87 18.66
CA ASN A 13 1.79 17.88 19.23
C ASN A 13 1.07 18.50 20.44
N TYR A 14 -0.25 18.49 20.47
CA TYR A 14 -1.02 19.14 21.51
C TYR A 14 -2.14 18.25 22.04
N ASP A 15 -2.47 18.42 23.32
CA ASP A 15 -3.65 17.85 23.95
C ASP A 15 -4.31 18.91 24.84
N LEU A 16 -5.50 19.33 24.44
CA LEU A 16 -6.32 20.35 25.09
C LEU A 16 -7.60 19.77 25.67
N ARG A 17 -7.73 18.43 25.78
CA ARG A 17 -8.94 17.77 26.28
C ARG A 17 -9.33 18.23 27.69
N SER A 18 -8.35 18.53 28.51
CA SER A 18 -8.60 19.07 29.86
C SER A 18 -9.28 20.43 29.84
N ILE A 19 -8.87 21.30 28.89
CA ILE A 19 -9.52 22.60 28.69
C ILE A 19 -10.93 22.43 28.15
N GLU A 20 -11.12 21.54 27.18
CA GLU A 20 -12.44 21.20 26.62
C GLU A 20 -13.42 20.84 27.73
N GLN A 21 -13.02 19.96 28.63
CA GLN A 21 -13.84 19.49 29.73
C GLN A 21 -14.15 20.59 30.77
N GLN A 22 -13.14 21.41 31.12
CA GLN A 22 -13.29 22.44 32.17
C GLN A 22 -14.06 23.67 31.69
N LEU A 23 -13.81 24.11 30.47
CA LEU A 23 -14.40 25.34 29.94
C LEU A 23 -15.63 25.08 29.07
N GLY A 24 -15.97 23.82 28.81
CA GLY A 24 -17.10 23.46 27.96
C GLY A 24 -16.93 23.92 26.52
N VAL A 25 -15.70 23.98 26.04
CA VAL A 25 -15.37 24.39 24.66
C VAL A 25 -15.91 23.34 23.70
N SER A 26 -16.79 23.74 22.79
CA SER A 26 -17.42 22.82 21.84
C SER A 26 -16.75 22.80 20.46
N SER A 27 -15.83 23.72 20.20
CA SER A 27 -15.09 23.86 18.94
C SER A 27 -13.71 24.45 19.18
N PHE A 28 -12.75 24.00 18.42
CA PHE A 28 -11.38 24.53 18.42
C PHE A 28 -11.02 25.28 17.14
N SER A 29 -11.99 25.51 16.23
CA SER A 29 -11.74 26.12 14.93
C SER A 29 -11.17 27.55 15.00
N ASP A 30 -11.46 28.26 16.08
CA ASP A 30 -11.02 29.65 16.28
C ASP A 30 -9.83 29.73 17.25
N THR A 31 -9.31 28.59 17.69
CA THR A 31 -8.16 28.49 18.61
C THR A 31 -6.88 28.86 17.85
N ASN A 32 -6.10 29.75 18.45
CA ASN A 32 -4.76 30.06 17.98
C ASN A 32 -3.72 29.93 19.10
N MET A 33 -2.46 29.79 18.71
CA MET A 33 -1.34 29.64 19.67
C MET A 33 -0.21 30.60 19.31
N THR A 34 0.26 31.35 20.31
CA THR A 34 1.37 32.27 20.17
C THR A 34 2.43 32.00 21.23
N LEU A 35 3.69 32.16 20.83
CA LEU A 35 4.83 32.19 21.73
C LEU A 35 5.24 33.63 22.01
N HIS A 36 5.29 33.98 23.28
CA HIS A 36 5.75 35.28 23.76
C HIS A 36 7.12 35.10 24.39
N PHE A 37 8.09 35.83 23.89
CA PHE A 37 9.47 35.79 24.36
C PHE A 37 9.79 37.04 25.18
N GLY A 38 10.40 36.85 26.35
CA GLY A 38 10.82 37.95 27.22
C GLY A 38 9.79 38.50 28.19
N GLY A 39 8.58 37.96 28.19
CA GLY A 39 7.51 38.35 29.14
C GLY A 39 6.11 38.44 28.50
N LEU A 40 5.09 38.71 29.34
CA LEU A 40 3.72 38.99 28.93
C LEU A 40 3.33 40.42 29.31
N PRO A 41 2.90 41.28 28.37
CA PRO A 41 2.96 41.09 26.94
C PRO A 41 4.41 41.05 26.44
N GLY A 42 4.77 40.04 25.64
CA GLY A 42 6.15 39.81 25.19
C GLY A 42 6.67 40.93 24.28
N THR A 43 7.97 41.08 24.29
CA THR A 43 8.67 41.97 23.36
C THR A 43 8.79 41.40 21.96
N THR A 44 8.78 40.09 21.85
CA THR A 44 8.73 39.33 20.59
C THR A 44 7.59 38.32 20.67
N VAL A 45 6.72 38.33 19.69
CA VAL A 45 5.59 37.41 19.58
C VAL A 45 5.73 36.63 18.28
N VAL A 46 5.63 35.32 18.34
CA VAL A 46 5.61 34.42 17.18
C VAL A 46 4.30 33.66 17.22
N GLN A 47 3.48 33.83 16.19
CA GLN A 47 2.26 33.07 16.00
C GLN A 47 2.66 31.72 15.44
N ILE A 48 2.37 30.64 16.16
CA ILE A 48 2.77 29.30 15.73
C ILE A 48 1.63 28.48 15.17
N LEU A 49 0.37 28.82 15.52
CA LEU A 49 -0.83 28.23 14.95
C LEU A 49 -1.88 29.32 14.78
N ASP A 50 -2.42 29.42 13.57
CA ASP A 50 -3.52 30.32 13.24
C ASP A 50 -4.87 29.69 13.57
N ALA A 51 -5.92 30.51 13.63
CA ALA A 51 -7.29 30.03 13.73
C ALA A 51 -7.62 29.12 12.53
N GLY A 52 -8.15 27.94 12.83
CA GLY A 52 -8.46 26.91 11.85
C GLY A 52 -7.39 25.82 11.69
N ASP A 53 -6.16 26.02 12.21
CA ASP A 53 -5.15 24.97 12.23
C ASP A 53 -5.50 23.83 13.20
N ILE A 54 -6.19 24.18 14.29
CA ILE A 54 -6.65 23.24 15.30
C ILE A 54 -8.13 22.90 15.04
N SER A 55 -8.41 21.66 14.71
CA SER A 55 -9.78 21.19 14.42
C SER A 55 -10.35 20.27 15.51
N SER A 56 -9.55 19.85 16.47
CA SER A 56 -9.95 18.94 17.54
C SER A 56 -9.15 19.19 18.82
N ALA A 57 -9.62 18.67 19.96
CA ALA A 57 -8.97 18.85 21.25
C ALA A 57 -7.55 18.25 21.35
N LYS A 58 -7.18 17.34 20.49
CA LYS A 58 -5.81 16.79 20.39
C LYS A 58 -5.40 16.57 18.95
N GLY A 59 -4.12 16.73 18.64
CA GLY A 59 -3.66 16.52 17.28
C GLY A 59 -2.20 16.86 17.06
N LEU A 60 -1.85 16.80 15.79
CA LEU A 60 -0.54 17.09 15.25
C LEU A 60 -0.67 18.12 14.13
N VAL A 61 0.00 19.27 14.27
CA VAL A 61 -0.03 20.35 13.29
C VAL A 61 1.38 20.72 12.86
N GLN A 62 1.57 20.96 11.59
CA GLN A 62 2.85 21.42 11.04
C GLN A 62 3.05 22.92 11.31
N ILE A 63 4.25 23.30 11.68
CA ILE A 63 4.65 24.70 11.88
C ILE A 63 5.40 25.19 10.64
N ASP A 64 5.10 26.39 10.21
CA ASP A 64 5.78 27.03 9.10
C ASP A 64 7.26 27.29 9.39
N ASN A 65 8.08 27.23 8.34
CA ASN A 65 9.51 27.50 8.46
C ASN A 65 9.79 28.94 8.89
N ALA A 66 8.96 29.90 8.53
CA ALA A 66 9.10 31.29 8.95
C ALA A 66 8.96 31.48 10.47
N ASP A 67 8.04 30.75 11.08
CA ASP A 67 7.84 30.77 12.53
C ASP A 67 9.02 30.12 13.27
N ILE A 68 9.54 29.02 12.72
CA ILE A 68 10.74 28.38 13.27
C ILE A 68 11.96 29.32 13.17
N ASP A 69 12.10 30.06 12.08
CA ASP A 69 13.17 31.05 11.93
C ASP A 69 13.02 32.19 12.95
N ALA A 70 11.80 32.67 13.15
CA ALA A 70 11.50 33.67 14.16
C ALA A 70 11.82 33.16 15.58
N ILE A 71 11.48 31.91 15.90
CA ILE A 71 11.82 31.28 17.17
C ILE A 71 13.33 31.16 17.34
N ASN A 72 14.05 30.72 16.30
CA ASN A 72 15.51 30.57 16.35
C ASN A 72 16.27 31.89 16.46
N ALA A 73 15.66 33.00 16.04
CA ALA A 73 16.26 34.35 16.15
C ALA A 73 16.19 34.90 17.58
N VAL A 74 15.39 34.32 18.46
CA VAL A 74 15.23 34.74 19.84
C VAL A 74 16.42 34.24 20.68
N PRO A 75 17.02 35.09 21.57
CA PRO A 75 18.09 34.65 22.47
C PRO A 75 17.63 33.51 23.37
N SER A 76 18.48 32.51 23.53
CA SER A 76 18.21 31.31 24.36
C SER A 76 17.95 31.59 25.84
N SER A 77 18.32 32.78 26.29
CA SER A 77 18.09 33.26 27.67
C SER A 77 16.72 33.89 27.88
N SER A 78 15.91 34.03 26.84
CA SER A 78 14.59 34.65 26.94
C SER A 78 13.62 33.70 27.65
N SER A 79 12.79 34.25 28.53
CA SER A 79 11.61 33.53 29.05
C SER A 79 10.62 33.30 27.92
N VAL A 80 9.97 32.15 27.90
CA VAL A 80 8.99 31.78 26.88
C VAL A 80 7.65 31.53 27.53
N PHE A 81 6.62 32.15 27.01
CA PHE A 81 5.24 31.93 27.42
C PHE A 81 4.42 31.45 26.22
N LEU A 82 3.74 30.34 26.39
CA LEU A 82 2.75 29.86 25.43
C LEU A 82 1.40 30.49 25.78
N VAL A 83 0.80 31.19 24.84
CA VAL A 83 -0.56 31.72 24.96
C VAL A 83 -1.45 30.96 24.01
N ILE A 84 -2.45 30.28 24.56
CA ILE A 84 -3.50 29.59 23.80
C ILE A 84 -4.73 30.47 23.90
N ASN A 85 -5.15 31.03 22.78
CA ASN A 85 -6.37 31.83 22.70
C ASN A 85 -7.50 30.94 22.16
N LEU A 86 -8.48 30.70 22.98
CA LEU A 86 -9.72 29.98 22.66
C LEU A 86 -10.78 31.06 22.38
N ASP A 87 -10.85 31.54 21.14
CA ASP A 87 -11.81 32.56 20.76
C ASP A 87 -13.16 31.88 20.42
N GLU A 88 -14.06 31.85 21.37
CA GLU A 88 -15.46 31.59 21.08
C GLU A 88 -16.11 32.90 20.64
N ALA A 89 -16.37 33.04 19.37
CA ALA A 89 -16.85 34.23 18.66
C ALA A 89 -18.20 34.81 19.12
N ALA A 90 -18.67 34.63 20.33
CA ALA A 90 -19.90 35.21 20.82
C ALA A 90 -20.04 35.36 22.36
N ASP A 91 -19.13 34.92 23.17
CA ASP A 91 -19.29 35.05 24.60
C ASP A 91 -18.39 36.18 25.14
N THR A 92 -19.05 37.27 25.57
CA THR A 92 -18.38 38.39 26.21
C THR A 92 -18.06 38.12 27.70
N THR A 93 -18.27 36.91 28.15
CA THR A 93 -17.86 36.47 29.48
C THR A 93 -16.39 36.01 29.39
N PRO A 94 -15.46 36.58 30.16
CA PRO A 94 -14.11 36.06 30.21
C PRO A 94 -14.19 34.59 30.63
N ALA A 95 -13.77 33.68 29.74
CA ALA A 95 -13.58 32.28 30.10
C ALA A 95 -12.73 32.25 31.39
N GLY A 96 -13.14 31.47 32.35
CA GLY A 96 -12.52 31.46 33.67
C GLY A 96 -11.02 31.25 33.57
N ILE A 97 -10.26 31.99 34.35
CA ILE A 97 -8.82 31.76 34.49
C ILE A 97 -8.65 30.34 35.04
N ILE A 98 -7.99 29.47 34.26
CA ILE A 98 -7.58 28.15 34.78
C ILE A 98 -6.53 28.43 35.88
N SER A 99 -6.94 28.30 37.13
CA SER A 99 -6.02 28.51 38.25
C SER A 99 -5.19 27.25 38.45
N SER A 100 -3.87 27.41 38.45
CA SER A 100 -2.91 26.32 38.63
C SER A 100 -2.91 25.70 40.04
N GLU A 101 -3.67 26.25 40.99
CA GLU A 101 -3.53 25.86 42.42
C GLU A 101 -4.43 24.70 42.85
N THR A 102 -5.48 24.38 42.10
CA THR A 102 -6.46 23.37 42.52
C THR A 102 -6.78 22.30 41.47
N ASP A 103 -6.39 22.48 40.21
CA ASP A 103 -6.69 21.52 39.14
C ASP A 103 -5.42 21.09 38.41
N THR A 104 -5.11 19.83 38.60
CA THR A 104 -3.93 19.17 38.03
C THR A 104 -4.18 18.61 36.62
N GLN A 105 -5.06 19.22 35.84
CA GLN A 105 -5.36 18.76 34.50
C GLN A 105 -4.20 19.16 33.57
N PRO A 106 -3.44 18.23 33.04
CA PRO A 106 -2.28 18.55 32.20
C PRO A 106 -2.71 19.04 30.83
N ILE A 107 -2.20 20.19 30.42
CA ILE A 107 -2.15 20.59 29.02
C ILE A 107 -0.85 20.02 28.45
N VAL A 108 -0.95 19.30 27.34
CA VAL A 108 0.23 18.78 26.66
C VAL A 108 0.51 19.63 25.43
N PHE A 109 1.76 20.06 25.33
CA PHE A 109 2.27 20.82 24.21
C PHE A 109 3.71 20.42 23.99
N ASP A 110 3.99 19.78 22.87
CA ASP A 110 5.32 19.33 22.50
C ASP A 110 5.70 19.89 21.12
N LEU A 111 6.88 20.47 21.03
CA LEU A 111 7.48 20.92 19.78
C LEU A 111 8.55 19.92 19.35
N PHE A 112 8.43 19.36 18.16
CA PHE A 112 9.37 18.37 17.68
C PHE A 112 9.57 18.41 16.16
N SER A 113 10.57 17.68 15.70
CA SER A 113 10.94 17.63 14.29
C SER A 113 11.10 16.19 13.83
N PHE A 114 10.47 15.85 12.72
CA PHE A 114 10.72 14.60 12.00
C PHE A 114 10.47 14.76 10.50
N GLY A 115 11.04 13.85 9.70
CA GLY A 115 11.00 13.89 8.26
C GLY A 115 12.38 14.01 7.64
N ASP A 116 12.51 14.72 6.54
CA ASP A 116 13.79 14.96 5.86
C ASP A 116 14.18 16.43 5.92
N ARG A 117 15.46 16.68 6.14
CA ARG A 117 16.06 18.00 6.09
C ARG A 117 17.33 17.97 5.26
N ASN A 118 17.28 18.50 4.04
CA ASN A 118 18.42 18.50 3.13
C ASN A 118 18.96 17.10 2.82
N GLY A 119 18.10 16.12 2.60
CA GLY A 119 18.52 14.73 2.43
C GLY A 119 19.02 14.07 3.72
N GLN A 120 18.87 14.74 4.86
CA GLN A 120 19.19 14.18 6.17
C GLN A 120 17.89 13.94 6.95
N ARG A 121 17.65 12.70 7.32
CA ARG A 121 16.48 12.34 8.11
C ARG A 121 16.59 12.88 9.53
N VAL A 122 15.48 13.42 9.99
CA VAL A 122 15.33 13.95 11.34
C VAL A 122 14.25 13.16 12.04
N ASN A 123 14.56 12.63 13.23
CA ASN A 123 13.57 12.02 14.11
C ASN A 123 13.86 12.51 15.55
N ASN A 124 13.12 13.52 15.95
CA ASN A 124 13.17 14.09 17.29
C ASN A 124 11.73 14.35 17.74
N ALA A 125 11.06 13.28 18.12
CA ALA A 125 9.66 13.27 18.45
C ALA A 125 9.43 12.81 19.89
N VAL A 126 8.36 13.33 20.49
CA VAL A 126 7.85 12.92 21.80
C VAL A 126 6.47 12.29 21.57
N TYR A 127 6.32 11.07 22.04
CA TYR A 127 5.05 10.34 21.99
C TYR A 127 4.52 10.13 23.41
N ARG A 128 3.22 10.29 23.58
CA ARG A 128 2.56 10.14 24.88
C ARG A 128 1.56 8.99 24.82
N ALA A 129 1.88 7.92 25.54
CA ALA A 129 1.01 6.76 25.64
C ALA A 129 -0.15 7.01 26.59
N GLU A 130 -1.34 6.68 26.16
CA GLU A 130 -2.54 6.58 26.98
C GLU A 130 -2.83 5.10 27.22
N LEU A 131 -2.88 4.71 28.48
CA LEU A 131 -3.18 3.35 28.88
C LEU A 131 -4.54 3.31 29.56
N GLU A 132 -5.42 2.44 29.09
CA GLU A 132 -6.75 2.26 29.63
C GLU A 132 -6.82 1.01 30.50
N GLU A 133 -7.48 1.13 31.66
CA GLU A 133 -7.72 -0.01 32.53
C GLU A 133 -8.69 -0.99 31.86
N THR A 134 -8.33 -2.27 31.79
CA THR A 134 -9.11 -3.30 31.08
C THR A 134 -10.49 -3.56 31.67
N SER A 135 -10.66 -3.29 32.97
CA SER A 135 -11.94 -3.32 33.66
C SER A 135 -11.80 -2.65 35.02
N SER A 136 -12.92 -2.20 35.61
CA SER A 136 -12.93 -1.52 36.89
C SER A 136 -12.15 -2.29 37.97
N ASN A 137 -11.12 -1.66 38.53
CA ASN A 137 -10.23 -2.20 39.58
C ASN A 137 -9.43 -3.44 39.15
N SER A 138 -9.16 -3.62 37.86
CA SER A 138 -8.33 -4.74 37.39
C SER A 138 -6.84 -4.54 37.70
N GLY A 139 -6.39 -3.29 37.82
CA GLY A 139 -4.99 -2.94 37.91
C GLY A 139 -4.17 -3.28 36.67
N THR A 140 -4.86 -3.68 35.58
CA THR A 140 -4.23 -4.00 34.29
C THR A 140 -4.58 -2.92 33.30
N PHE A 141 -3.57 -2.27 32.76
CA PHE A 141 -3.68 -1.19 31.77
C PHE A 141 -3.13 -1.63 30.43
N THR A 142 -3.84 -1.32 29.36
CA THR A 142 -3.45 -1.67 27.99
C THR A 142 -3.44 -0.45 27.10
N GLY A 143 -2.56 -0.46 26.14
CA GLY A 143 -2.47 0.50 25.05
C GLY A 143 -1.65 -0.11 23.92
N THR A 144 -1.82 0.40 22.72
CA THR A 144 -1.11 -0.09 21.54
C THR A 144 -0.18 0.98 20.98
N MET A 145 0.92 0.53 20.41
CA MET A 145 1.87 1.36 19.67
C MET A 145 2.06 0.75 18.29
N GLU A 146 1.75 1.53 17.27
CA GLU A 146 1.95 1.15 15.87
C GLU A 146 3.15 1.91 15.31
N TYR A 147 3.93 1.27 14.46
CA TYR A 147 4.97 1.96 13.73
C TYR A 147 4.81 1.76 12.22
N THR A 148 5.17 2.79 11.48
CA THR A 148 5.21 2.76 10.02
C THR A 148 6.65 3.01 9.59
N VAL A 149 7.19 2.14 8.75
CA VAL A 149 8.53 2.30 8.20
C VAL A 149 8.48 3.36 7.09
N ILE A 150 9.38 4.32 7.17
CA ILE A 150 9.54 5.33 6.12
C ILE A 150 10.16 4.67 4.89
N ASN A 151 9.46 4.75 3.78
CA ASN A 151 9.91 4.36 2.46
C ASN A 151 9.95 5.57 1.50
N GLN A 152 10.35 5.36 0.25
CA GLN A 152 10.50 6.42 -0.74
C GLN A 152 9.20 7.15 -1.10
N LEU A 153 8.05 6.52 -0.90
CA LEU A 153 6.75 7.10 -1.28
C LEU A 153 6.10 7.88 -0.14
N ASN A 154 6.34 7.49 1.11
CA ASN A 154 5.66 8.07 2.26
C ASN A 154 6.49 9.10 3.04
N GLN A 155 7.82 9.16 2.82
CA GLN A 155 8.71 10.04 3.58
C GLN A 155 8.39 11.54 3.47
N PHE A 156 7.66 11.93 2.42
CA PHE A 156 7.25 13.31 2.17
C PHE A 156 5.73 13.45 2.06
N ASP A 157 4.97 12.43 2.44
CA ASP A 157 3.51 12.50 2.40
C ASP A 157 2.97 13.28 3.61
N PRO A 158 2.51 14.53 3.42
CA PRO A 158 1.98 15.34 4.51
C PRO A 158 0.68 14.76 5.09
N ASN A 159 -0.06 13.95 4.32
CA ASN A 159 -1.31 13.35 4.79
C ASN A 159 -1.00 12.19 5.73
N LEU A 160 -0.01 11.35 5.41
CA LEU A 160 0.45 10.31 6.32
C LEU A 160 0.93 10.93 7.62
N ILE A 161 1.78 11.96 7.54
CA ILE A 161 2.33 12.62 8.72
C ILE A 161 1.23 13.24 9.59
N LYS A 162 0.24 13.91 8.99
CA LYS A 162 -0.93 14.46 9.71
C LYS A 162 -1.82 13.37 10.31
N SER A 163 -1.79 12.15 9.80
CA SER A 163 -2.55 11.03 10.32
C SER A 163 -1.91 10.36 11.54
N LEU A 164 -0.68 10.72 11.91
CA LEU A 164 -0.01 10.15 13.05
C LEU A 164 -0.71 10.52 14.35
N ARG A 165 -0.88 9.53 15.21
CA ARG A 165 -1.42 9.71 16.55
C ARG A 165 -0.27 9.70 17.53
N THR A 166 0.07 10.87 18.06
CA THR A 166 1.20 11.06 18.97
C THR A 166 0.78 11.11 20.44
N ILE A 167 -0.52 11.24 20.69
CA ILE A 167 -1.14 11.16 22.03
C ILE A 167 -2.37 10.27 21.91
N SER A 168 -2.31 9.05 22.36
CA SER A 168 -3.45 8.12 22.35
C SER A 168 -3.10 6.80 23.05
N ASN A 169 -4.11 5.94 23.22
CA ASN A 169 -3.92 4.52 23.48
C ASN A 169 -3.49 3.74 22.23
N GLU A 170 -3.53 4.36 21.04
CA GLU A 170 -3.11 3.81 19.77
C GLU A 170 -2.10 4.76 19.12
N ILE A 171 -0.88 4.77 19.62
CA ILE A 171 0.18 5.67 19.12
C ILE A 171 0.70 5.14 17.79
N LYS A 172 0.92 6.06 16.84
CA LYS A 172 1.66 5.79 15.61
C LYS A 172 2.94 6.60 15.57
N PHE A 173 4.04 5.96 15.24
CA PHE A 173 5.32 6.63 15.05
C PHE A 173 6.04 6.18 13.78
N LEU A 174 6.90 7.05 13.27
CA LEU A 174 7.66 6.78 12.06
C LEU A 174 9.02 6.15 12.38
N VAL A 175 9.34 5.07 11.71
CA VAL A 175 10.65 4.43 11.76
C VAL A 175 11.48 4.92 10.59
N ASN A 176 12.62 5.50 10.89
CA ASN A 176 13.60 5.94 9.91
C ASN A 176 14.95 5.22 10.11
N ASP A 177 15.94 5.57 9.31
CA ASP A 177 17.28 4.98 9.33
C ASP A 177 18.00 5.03 10.68
N LYS A 178 17.56 5.89 11.61
CA LYS A 178 18.13 5.99 12.95
C LYS A 178 17.49 5.03 13.96
N LEU A 179 16.32 4.51 13.65
CA LEU A 179 15.56 3.61 14.52
C LEU A 179 15.56 2.15 14.03
N THR A 180 16.32 1.85 12.99
CA THR A 180 16.45 0.50 12.44
C THR A 180 17.63 -0.27 13.05
N GLY A 181 17.57 -1.59 12.95
CA GLY A 181 18.64 -2.47 13.43
C GLY A 181 18.50 -2.85 14.90
N ALA A 182 19.58 -2.65 15.69
CA ALA A 182 19.61 -3.06 17.10
C ALA A 182 18.86 -2.12 18.06
N GLU A 183 18.28 -1.04 17.55
CA GLU A 183 17.52 -0.10 18.36
C GLU A 183 16.09 -0.63 18.59
N GLY A 184 15.53 -0.34 19.74
CA GLY A 184 14.22 -0.83 20.12
C GLY A 184 13.44 0.19 20.92
N ILE A 185 12.17 -0.09 21.08
CA ILE A 185 11.30 0.67 21.98
C ILE A 185 11.55 0.20 23.41
N ASN A 186 11.87 1.13 24.28
CA ASN A 186 12.00 0.87 25.72
C ASN A 186 10.81 1.52 26.45
N LEU A 187 9.99 0.70 27.09
CA LEU A 187 8.93 1.15 27.96
C LEU A 187 9.45 1.09 29.41
N ALA A 188 9.42 2.21 30.09
CA ALA A 188 9.79 2.32 31.50
C ALA A 188 8.60 2.80 32.32
N TYR A 189 8.33 2.10 33.41
CA TYR A 189 7.32 2.43 34.40
C TYR A 189 7.96 2.68 35.75
N SER A 190 7.61 3.80 36.38
CA SER A 190 8.09 4.15 37.73
C SER A 190 7.01 3.81 38.75
N ASP A 191 7.17 2.68 39.41
CA ASP A 191 6.26 2.24 40.46
C ASP A 191 6.59 2.91 41.80
N ILE A 192 5.60 3.42 42.47
CA ILE A 192 5.73 3.95 43.83
C ILE A 192 5.33 2.84 44.82
N ALA A 193 6.34 2.16 45.34
CA ALA A 193 6.14 1.10 46.31
C ALA A 193 5.55 1.62 47.64
N ASN A 194 5.01 0.71 48.43
CA ASN A 194 4.31 0.99 49.73
C ASN A 194 5.06 1.86 50.73
N VAL A 195 6.36 2.04 50.58
CA VAL A 195 7.22 2.84 51.44
C VAL A 195 7.64 4.18 50.79
N GLY A 196 6.99 4.56 49.70
CA GLY A 196 7.31 5.80 48.96
C GLY A 196 8.63 5.77 48.19
N VAL A 197 9.22 4.59 47.99
CA VAL A 197 10.41 4.40 47.16
C VAL A 197 9.95 4.11 45.76
N THR A 198 10.48 4.85 44.79
CA THR A 198 10.22 4.61 43.36
C THR A 198 11.07 3.45 42.89
N ILE A 199 10.42 2.45 42.30
CA ILE A 199 11.07 1.28 41.66
C ILE A 199 10.82 1.39 40.15
N GLY A 200 11.90 1.44 39.37
CA GLY A 200 11.83 1.41 37.91
C GLY A 200 11.64 -0.01 37.38
N ILE A 201 10.60 -0.21 36.60
CA ILE A 201 10.36 -1.46 35.86
C ILE A 201 10.45 -1.11 34.38
N SER A 202 11.15 -1.91 33.59
CA SER A 202 11.29 -1.64 32.16
C SER A 202 11.16 -2.91 31.34
N SER A 203 10.66 -2.74 30.10
CA SER A 203 10.64 -3.77 29.07
C SER A 203 11.10 -3.18 27.74
N LYS A 204 11.78 -3.97 26.94
CA LYS A 204 12.29 -3.56 25.64
C LYS A 204 11.75 -4.50 24.56
N THR A 205 11.38 -3.94 23.41
CA THR A 205 11.10 -4.71 22.17
C THR A 205 11.85 -4.10 21.00
N ASP A 206 12.28 -4.93 20.07
CA ASP A 206 13.02 -4.47 18.89
C ASP A 206 12.07 -3.93 17.85
N ILE A 207 12.49 -2.86 17.17
CA ILE A 207 11.86 -2.35 15.95
C ILE A 207 12.54 -3.07 14.78
N ARG A 208 11.74 -3.69 13.92
CA ARG A 208 12.26 -4.44 12.78
C ARG A 208 11.80 -3.80 11.48
N THR A 209 12.70 -3.78 10.51
CA THR A 209 12.39 -3.62 9.10
C THR A 209 12.41 -4.99 8.42
N HIS A 210 11.80 -5.09 7.26
CA HIS A 210 11.61 -6.34 6.56
C HIS A 210 12.29 -6.28 5.19
N SER A 211 12.73 -7.41 4.69
CA SER A 211 13.26 -7.49 3.33
C SER A 211 12.12 -7.83 2.38
N GLY A 212 11.93 -6.96 1.41
CA GLY A 212 10.96 -7.17 0.35
C GLY A 212 11.34 -8.31 -0.58
N THR A 213 10.34 -8.94 -1.17
CA THR A 213 10.49 -9.94 -2.24
C THR A 213 9.48 -9.69 -3.34
N VAL A 214 9.89 -9.89 -4.58
CA VAL A 214 9.00 -9.79 -5.73
C VAL A 214 9.06 -11.07 -6.55
N THR A 215 7.90 -11.55 -6.98
CA THR A 215 7.77 -12.76 -7.78
C THR A 215 6.71 -12.61 -8.87
N LEU A 216 6.78 -13.48 -9.87
CA LEU A 216 5.79 -13.61 -10.93
C LEU A 216 5.09 -14.97 -10.83
N ASP A 217 3.82 -15.02 -11.22
CA ASP A 217 2.98 -16.20 -11.16
C ASP A 217 3.34 -17.31 -12.16
N SER A 218 4.13 -17.01 -13.18
CA SER A 218 4.51 -17.98 -14.21
C SER A 218 5.97 -17.81 -14.65
N LYS A 219 6.54 -18.86 -15.20
CA LYS A 219 7.88 -18.86 -15.81
C LYS A 219 7.87 -18.53 -17.30
N THR A 220 6.68 -18.54 -17.92
CA THR A 220 6.49 -18.22 -19.33
C THR A 220 5.15 -17.54 -19.51
N TYR A 221 5.10 -16.55 -20.39
CA TYR A 221 3.88 -15.82 -20.72
C TYR A 221 3.63 -15.80 -22.21
N ARG A 222 2.35 -15.73 -22.56
CA ARG A 222 1.87 -15.61 -23.94
C ARG A 222 1.20 -14.26 -24.13
N PHE A 223 1.11 -13.84 -25.38
CA PHE A 223 0.42 -12.60 -25.70
C PHE A 223 -1.03 -12.62 -25.17
N GLY A 224 -1.44 -11.57 -24.50
CA GLY A 224 -2.76 -11.44 -23.88
C GLY A 224 -2.97 -12.19 -22.56
N GLN A 225 -2.03 -13.04 -22.15
CA GLN A 225 -2.09 -13.72 -20.86
C GLN A 225 -1.88 -12.72 -19.72
N PRO A 226 -2.61 -12.83 -18.61
CA PRO A 226 -2.31 -12.05 -17.40
C PRO A 226 -0.93 -12.37 -16.88
N VAL A 227 -0.18 -11.34 -16.53
CA VAL A 227 1.05 -11.40 -15.75
C VAL A 227 0.70 -10.91 -14.37
N VAL A 228 0.87 -11.75 -13.36
CA VAL A 228 0.58 -11.38 -11.97
C VAL A 228 1.88 -11.13 -11.24
N VAL A 229 2.04 -9.92 -10.74
CA VAL A 229 3.14 -9.51 -9.88
C VAL A 229 2.71 -9.68 -8.44
N ILE A 230 3.53 -10.34 -7.64
CA ILE A 230 3.34 -10.53 -6.21
C ILE A 230 4.54 -9.91 -5.52
N LEU A 231 4.28 -8.87 -4.75
CA LEU A 231 5.27 -8.18 -3.91
C LEU A 231 4.92 -8.42 -2.46
N THR A 232 5.88 -8.84 -1.66
CA THR A 232 5.71 -9.02 -0.22
C THR A 232 6.73 -8.18 0.51
N ASP A 233 6.26 -7.19 1.25
CA ASP A 233 7.07 -6.35 2.14
C ASP A 233 6.17 -5.72 3.19
N GLN A 234 6.41 -6.01 4.46
CA GLN A 234 5.65 -5.44 5.58
C GLN A 234 5.92 -3.95 5.76
N ASP A 235 7.05 -3.46 5.30
CA ASP A 235 7.44 -2.05 5.43
C ASP A 235 6.64 -1.14 4.46
N LEU A 236 5.94 -1.73 3.49
CA LEU A 236 5.02 -1.02 2.60
C LEU A 236 3.61 -0.88 3.20
N ASN A 237 3.30 -1.56 4.29
CA ASN A 237 2.05 -1.40 4.99
C ASN A 237 2.05 -0.04 5.72
N ALA A 238 1.51 0.98 5.08
CA ALA A 238 1.45 2.32 5.63
C ALA A 238 0.34 2.46 6.68
N ARG A 239 -0.73 1.68 6.54
CA ARG A 239 -1.90 1.71 7.42
C ARG A 239 -2.43 0.32 7.70
N TYR A 240 -2.23 -0.13 8.91
CA TYR A 240 -2.65 -1.46 9.35
C TYR A 240 -4.17 -1.74 9.23
N ASP A 241 -4.99 -0.71 9.28
CA ASP A 241 -6.46 -0.79 9.33
C ASP A 241 -7.15 -0.70 7.96
N VAL A 242 -6.41 -0.44 6.89
CA VAL A 242 -6.93 -0.30 5.52
C VAL A 242 -6.06 -1.05 4.52
N ILE A 243 -6.58 -1.22 3.31
CA ILE A 243 -5.82 -1.79 2.20
C ILE A 243 -5.01 -0.67 1.55
N ASP A 244 -3.70 -0.85 1.49
CA ASP A 244 -2.80 0.06 0.80
C ASP A 244 -2.79 -0.22 -0.71
N VAL A 245 -2.73 0.86 -1.52
CA VAL A 245 -2.74 0.78 -2.99
C VAL A 245 -1.64 1.68 -3.56
N TYR A 246 -0.80 1.12 -4.40
CA TYR A 246 0.26 1.83 -5.12
C TYR A 246 -0.03 1.84 -6.61
N ASN A 247 -0.23 3.03 -7.16
CA ASN A 247 -0.62 3.24 -8.54
C ASN A 247 0.58 3.48 -9.45
N VAL A 248 0.36 3.24 -10.74
CA VAL A 248 1.32 3.62 -11.79
C VAL A 248 1.38 5.14 -11.91
N VAL A 249 2.57 5.65 -11.99
CA VAL A 249 2.88 7.06 -12.25
C VAL A 249 3.86 7.18 -13.42
N ASN A 250 3.94 8.35 -14.03
CA ASN A 250 4.99 8.65 -15.00
C ASN A 250 6.29 8.96 -14.25
N ASP A 251 7.39 8.41 -14.71
CA ASP A 251 8.70 8.76 -14.18
C ASP A 251 9.02 10.23 -14.55
N PRO A 252 9.26 11.12 -13.57
CA PRO A 252 9.58 12.53 -13.87
C PRO A 252 10.89 12.71 -14.63
N SER A 253 11.82 11.77 -14.53
CA SER A 253 13.09 11.78 -15.27
C SER A 253 12.91 11.35 -16.71
N SER A 254 11.85 10.62 -17.01
CA SER A 254 11.50 10.13 -18.35
C SER A 254 9.98 10.05 -18.48
N VAL A 255 9.36 11.12 -18.96
CA VAL A 255 7.88 11.28 -19.03
C VAL A 255 7.17 10.16 -19.80
N ALA A 256 7.89 9.43 -20.65
CA ALA A 256 7.36 8.28 -21.37
C ALA A 256 7.32 7.02 -20.52
N ASP A 257 8.17 6.91 -19.51
CA ASP A 257 8.29 5.72 -18.70
C ASP A 257 7.20 5.67 -17.62
N ASP A 258 6.60 4.52 -17.46
CA ASP A 258 5.63 4.25 -16.43
C ASP A 258 6.27 3.36 -15.34
N THR A 259 6.04 3.72 -14.09
CA THR A 259 6.56 2.99 -12.92
C THR A 259 5.52 2.96 -11.81
N ILE A 260 5.68 2.12 -10.82
CA ILE A 260 5.02 2.31 -9.52
C ILE A 260 5.94 3.20 -8.69
N GLY A 261 5.41 4.33 -8.25
CA GLY A 261 6.21 5.32 -7.54
C GLY A 261 5.39 6.56 -7.18
N ASP A 262 6.08 7.68 -7.00
CA ASP A 262 5.45 8.97 -6.80
C ASP A 262 5.78 9.97 -7.92
N ALA A 263 5.05 11.08 -7.96
CA ALA A 263 5.23 12.15 -8.93
C ALA A 263 6.57 12.92 -8.77
N ASN A 264 7.36 12.64 -7.75
CA ASN A 264 8.66 13.28 -7.48
C ASN A 264 9.84 12.47 -8.04
N GLY A 265 9.58 11.29 -8.63
CA GLY A 265 10.61 10.42 -9.19
C GLY A 265 11.10 9.32 -8.24
N ASN A 266 10.41 9.11 -7.13
CA ASN A 266 10.72 8.01 -6.24
C ASN A 266 10.07 6.74 -6.76
N THR A 267 10.87 5.84 -7.31
CA THR A 267 10.41 4.58 -7.86
C THR A 267 10.30 3.53 -6.77
N LEU A 268 9.20 2.79 -6.76
CA LEU A 268 8.98 1.63 -5.92
C LEU A 268 9.22 0.33 -6.70
N LEU A 269 8.64 0.25 -7.90
CA LEU A 269 8.71 -0.95 -8.72
C LEU A 269 8.73 -0.59 -10.20
N GLU A 270 9.60 -1.24 -10.94
CA GLU A 270 9.72 -1.14 -12.40
C GLU A 270 9.39 -2.46 -13.08
N ILE A 271 8.79 -2.37 -14.25
CA ILE A 271 8.52 -3.52 -15.12
C ILE A 271 9.26 -3.32 -16.43
N GLU A 272 10.07 -4.30 -16.76
CA GLU A 272 10.79 -4.35 -18.02
C GLU A 272 10.40 -5.59 -18.83
N ILE A 273 10.24 -5.42 -20.13
CA ILE A 273 10.00 -6.52 -21.05
C ILE A 273 11.06 -6.42 -22.15
N LYS A 274 11.85 -7.48 -22.30
CA LYS A 274 12.94 -7.52 -23.30
C LYS A 274 13.98 -6.42 -23.09
N ASP A 275 14.34 -6.17 -21.83
CA ASP A 275 15.28 -5.13 -21.38
C ASP A 275 14.81 -3.69 -21.64
N PHE A 276 13.51 -3.48 -21.90
CA PHE A 276 12.92 -2.16 -22.08
C PHE A 276 11.85 -1.90 -21.00
N ARG A 277 11.90 -0.74 -20.41
CA ARG A 277 10.84 -0.29 -19.51
C ARG A 277 9.50 -0.24 -20.23
N TYR A 278 8.44 -0.54 -19.52
CA TYR A 278 7.08 -0.51 -20.05
C TYR A 278 6.58 0.93 -20.17
N HIS A 279 6.96 1.62 -21.24
CA HIS A 279 6.69 3.03 -21.44
C HIS A 279 5.69 3.31 -22.58
N ARG A 280 5.28 4.56 -22.69
CA ARG A 280 4.38 5.07 -23.73
C ARG A 280 5.17 5.61 -24.91
N CYS A 281 4.61 5.50 -26.11
CA CYS A 281 5.16 6.13 -27.30
C CYS A 281 4.07 6.51 -28.29
N THR A 282 4.37 7.47 -29.16
CA THR A 282 3.46 7.89 -30.23
C THR A 282 4.08 7.51 -31.57
N ILE A 283 3.49 6.54 -32.24
CA ILE A 283 3.95 6.05 -33.56
C ILE A 283 2.93 6.47 -34.62
N ASN A 284 3.38 7.24 -35.62
CA ASN A 284 2.52 7.78 -36.67
C ASN A 284 1.27 8.53 -36.18
N GLY A 285 1.41 9.25 -35.08
CA GLY A 285 0.29 9.99 -34.46
C GLY A 285 -0.68 9.13 -33.66
N VAL A 286 -0.40 7.84 -33.47
CA VAL A 286 -1.16 6.95 -32.58
C VAL A 286 -0.35 6.75 -31.30
N GLU A 287 -0.94 7.14 -30.19
CA GLU A 287 -0.37 6.89 -28.87
C GLU A 287 -0.56 5.42 -28.50
N THR A 288 0.53 4.76 -28.14
CA THR A 288 0.52 3.42 -27.55
C THR A 288 0.66 3.61 -26.04
N GLY A 289 -0.34 3.15 -25.32
CA GLY A 289 -0.35 3.28 -23.86
C GLY A 289 0.75 2.44 -23.23
N GLY A 290 1.37 2.99 -22.17
CA GLY A 290 2.30 2.28 -21.31
C GLY A 290 1.60 1.42 -20.26
N LEU A 291 2.31 1.13 -19.17
CA LEU A 291 1.79 0.32 -18.06
C LEU A 291 0.53 0.95 -17.42
N ALA A 292 0.46 2.28 -17.33
CA ALA A 292 -0.71 2.97 -16.80
C ALA A 292 -2.00 2.66 -17.56
N SER A 293 -1.92 2.47 -18.89
CA SER A 293 -3.08 2.15 -19.73
C SER A 293 -3.64 0.73 -19.48
N THR A 294 -2.86 -0.13 -18.81
CA THR A 294 -3.29 -1.51 -18.51
C THR A 294 -4.18 -1.58 -17.28
N GLY A 295 -4.28 -0.50 -16.50
CA GLY A 295 -4.95 -0.48 -15.21
C GLY A 295 -4.15 -1.18 -14.10
N PHE A 296 -2.85 -1.41 -14.31
CA PHE A 296 -1.98 -2.00 -13.30
C PHE A 296 -1.92 -1.13 -12.05
N ALA A 297 -2.05 -1.75 -10.91
CA ALA A 297 -1.79 -1.18 -9.59
C ALA A 297 -1.37 -2.33 -8.66
N LEU A 298 -0.55 -2.03 -7.68
CA LEU A 298 -0.28 -2.95 -6.58
C LEU A 298 -1.31 -2.71 -5.50
N VAL A 299 -2.12 -3.71 -5.21
CA VAL A 299 -3.19 -3.67 -4.21
C VAL A 299 -2.86 -4.68 -3.13
N GLU A 300 -2.87 -4.24 -1.89
CA GLU A 300 -2.66 -5.12 -0.74
C GLU A 300 -3.77 -6.18 -0.67
N THR A 301 -3.43 -7.42 -0.36
CA THR A 301 -4.38 -8.55 -0.38
C THR A 301 -5.37 -8.55 0.79
N GLY A 302 -5.12 -7.71 1.79
CA GLY A 302 -5.97 -7.47 2.96
C GLY A 302 -5.31 -6.46 3.88
N PRO A 303 -6.03 -5.86 4.83
CA PRO A 303 -5.45 -4.91 5.76
C PRO A 303 -4.27 -5.52 6.54
N GLY A 304 -3.13 -4.84 6.54
CA GLY A 304 -1.96 -5.21 7.31
C GLY A 304 -1.25 -6.51 6.87
N THR A 305 -1.48 -6.98 5.65
CA THR A 305 -0.84 -8.22 5.16
C THR A 305 0.57 -8.01 4.69
N GLY A 306 0.91 -6.80 4.19
CA GLY A 306 2.17 -6.52 3.53
C GLY A 306 2.39 -7.35 2.25
N GLU A 307 1.36 -8.03 1.73
CA GLU A 307 1.37 -8.72 0.45
C GLU A 307 0.54 -7.96 -0.57
N PHE A 308 1.16 -7.57 -1.66
CA PHE A 308 0.56 -6.77 -2.72
C PHE A 308 0.50 -7.56 -4.02
N LYS A 309 -0.60 -7.42 -4.75
CA LYS A 309 -0.79 -8.03 -6.07
C LYS A 309 -1.22 -7.01 -7.10
N GLY A 310 -0.65 -7.14 -8.28
CA GLY A 310 -1.04 -6.38 -9.45
C GLY A 310 -0.98 -7.25 -10.69
N SER A 311 -1.77 -6.94 -11.71
CA SER A 311 -1.73 -7.70 -12.95
C SER A 311 -1.89 -6.81 -14.19
N PHE A 312 -1.23 -7.21 -15.26
CA PHE A 312 -1.40 -6.64 -16.60
C PHE A 312 -1.42 -7.75 -17.64
N LYS A 313 -1.98 -7.46 -18.81
CA LYS A 313 -1.95 -8.43 -19.92
C LYS A 313 -0.60 -8.32 -20.65
N MET A 314 0.05 -9.47 -20.91
CA MET A 314 1.28 -9.52 -21.68
C MET A 314 1.07 -8.91 -23.07
N PRO A 315 1.72 -7.79 -23.40
CA PRO A 315 1.58 -7.17 -24.70
C PRO A 315 2.32 -7.96 -25.78
N SER A 316 1.79 -7.98 -26.99
CA SER A 316 2.47 -8.56 -28.14
C SER A 316 3.62 -7.67 -28.65
N GLN A 317 3.51 -6.37 -28.38
CA GLN A 317 4.48 -5.36 -28.77
C GLN A 317 4.61 -4.31 -27.68
N ILE A 318 5.80 -3.76 -27.55
CA ILE A 318 6.11 -2.61 -26.68
C ILE A 318 6.88 -1.57 -27.46
N CYS A 319 6.96 -0.35 -26.92
CA CYS A 319 7.81 0.69 -27.46
C CYS A 319 9.30 0.32 -27.28
N ASN A 320 10.13 0.62 -28.27
CA ASN A 320 11.58 0.57 -28.07
C ASN A 320 12.03 1.75 -27.20
N GLU A 321 13.25 1.71 -26.68
CA GLU A 321 13.82 2.70 -25.77
C GLU A 321 13.64 4.16 -26.26
N ASP A 322 13.84 4.39 -27.56
CA ASP A 322 13.69 5.73 -28.15
C ASP A 322 12.23 6.15 -28.40
N GLY A 323 11.25 5.30 -28.12
CA GLY A 323 9.83 5.57 -28.41
C GLY A 323 9.49 5.76 -29.89
N THR A 324 10.34 5.27 -30.82
CA THR A 324 10.21 5.51 -32.26
C THR A 324 9.53 4.39 -33.02
N LYS A 325 9.44 3.20 -32.44
CA LYS A 325 8.84 2.01 -33.06
C LYS A 325 8.32 1.02 -32.02
N LEU A 326 7.39 0.21 -32.45
CA LEU A 326 6.94 -0.97 -31.67
C LEU A 326 7.85 -2.16 -32.03
N ILE A 327 8.26 -2.87 -31.00
CA ILE A 327 9.02 -4.11 -31.09
C ILE A 327 8.24 -5.28 -30.53
N SER A 328 8.36 -6.46 -31.12
CA SER A 328 7.74 -7.67 -30.61
C SER A 328 8.37 -8.06 -29.27
N THR A 329 7.54 -8.43 -28.31
CA THR A 329 7.97 -8.95 -27.01
C THR A 329 8.36 -10.43 -27.09
N ALA A 330 8.08 -11.10 -28.19
CA ALA A 330 8.41 -12.51 -28.37
C ALA A 330 9.89 -12.81 -28.10
N GLY A 331 10.15 -13.83 -27.31
CA GLY A 331 11.49 -14.28 -26.93
C GLY A 331 12.21 -13.38 -25.92
N GLY A 332 11.55 -12.32 -25.46
CA GLY A 332 12.07 -11.44 -24.43
C GLY A 332 11.90 -12.02 -23.02
N SER A 333 12.62 -11.41 -22.07
CA SER A 333 12.42 -11.60 -20.62
C SER A 333 11.32 -10.68 -20.11
N VAL A 334 10.74 -11.04 -18.99
CA VAL A 334 9.92 -10.15 -18.16
C VAL A 334 10.66 -9.95 -16.84
N GLU A 335 11.03 -8.73 -16.56
CA GLU A 335 11.80 -8.37 -15.39
C GLU A 335 10.98 -7.42 -14.51
N ILE A 336 11.01 -7.67 -13.22
CA ILE A 336 10.37 -6.82 -12.22
C ILE A 336 11.43 -6.45 -11.20
N ASN A 337 11.66 -5.18 -11.03
CA ASN A 337 12.63 -4.63 -10.09
C ASN A 337 11.89 -3.88 -8.99
N TYR A 338 12.05 -4.33 -7.77
CA TYR A 338 11.52 -3.71 -6.56
C TYR A 338 12.64 -3.00 -5.81
N PHE A 339 12.43 -1.74 -5.47
CA PHE A 339 13.36 -0.93 -4.71
C PHE A 339 12.93 -0.92 -3.25
N ASP A 340 13.47 -1.86 -2.50
CA ASP A 340 13.29 -1.95 -1.05
C ASP A 340 14.10 -0.83 -0.39
N PHE A 341 13.39 0.11 0.22
CA PHE A 341 14.03 1.29 0.82
C PHE A 341 14.74 0.99 2.13
N ARG A 342 14.31 -0.05 2.83
CA ARG A 342 14.88 -0.54 4.08
C ARG A 342 14.66 -2.04 4.21
N ASP A 343 15.65 -2.82 3.95
CA ASP A 343 15.60 -4.26 4.18
C ASP A 343 15.74 -4.62 5.68
N VAL A 344 15.79 -5.89 6.00
CA VAL A 344 15.96 -6.38 7.39
C VAL A 344 17.24 -5.86 8.06
N SER A 345 18.22 -5.40 7.29
CA SER A 345 19.44 -4.75 7.81
C SER A 345 19.32 -3.24 7.96
N GLY A 346 18.17 -2.67 7.59
CA GLY A 346 17.91 -1.23 7.58
C GLY A 346 18.55 -0.49 6.40
N GLN A 347 19.07 -1.20 5.39
CA GLN A 347 19.73 -0.63 4.22
C GLN A 347 18.85 -0.71 2.99
N PRO A 348 18.97 0.26 2.06
CA PRO A 348 18.25 0.17 0.78
C PRO A 348 18.79 -1.00 -0.05
N ARG A 349 17.88 -1.70 -0.71
CA ARG A 349 18.21 -2.86 -1.53
C ARG A 349 17.30 -2.92 -2.75
N GLU A 350 17.88 -3.24 -3.89
CA GLU A 350 17.12 -3.58 -5.08
C GLU A 350 16.91 -5.09 -5.15
N VAL A 351 15.67 -5.51 -5.34
CA VAL A 351 15.23 -6.90 -5.40
C VAL A 351 14.52 -7.12 -6.71
N GLY A 352 14.92 -8.10 -7.50
CA GLY A 352 14.32 -8.38 -8.79
C GLY A 352 14.18 -9.85 -9.08
N VAL A 353 13.35 -10.17 -10.07
CA VAL A 353 13.18 -11.55 -10.56
C VAL A 353 14.44 -12.05 -11.27
N THR A 354 15.35 -11.16 -11.67
CA THR A 354 16.56 -11.47 -12.45
C THR A 354 17.87 -11.09 -11.81
N PHE A 355 17.88 -10.56 -10.58
CA PHE A 355 19.10 -10.01 -10.02
C PHE A 355 20.16 -11.06 -9.66
N ALA A 356 21.06 -11.30 -10.59
CA ALA A 356 22.30 -12.04 -10.43
C ALA A 356 23.52 -11.12 -10.20
N LYS A 357 23.40 -10.02 -9.46
CA LYS A 357 24.56 -9.14 -9.17
C LYS A 357 25.06 -9.19 -7.73
N SER A 358 24.51 -10.07 -6.89
CA SER A 358 25.09 -10.34 -5.58
C SER A 358 25.56 -11.79 -5.51
N PRO A 359 26.77 -12.06 -5.00
CA PRO A 359 27.31 -13.43 -4.92
C PRO A 359 26.54 -14.40 -4.03
N THR A 360 25.47 -13.97 -3.40
CA THR A 360 24.58 -14.78 -2.53
C THR A 360 23.17 -14.92 -3.07
N SER A 361 22.84 -14.37 -4.23
CA SER A 361 21.48 -14.48 -4.78
C SER A 361 21.36 -15.69 -5.71
N PHE A 362 20.28 -16.46 -5.50
CA PHE A 362 19.89 -17.51 -6.44
C PHE A 362 19.57 -16.86 -7.78
N SER A 363 20.26 -17.28 -8.83
CA SER A 363 19.93 -16.87 -10.21
C SER A 363 18.61 -17.52 -10.59
N LEU A 364 17.53 -16.78 -10.48
CA LEU A 364 16.25 -17.14 -11.08
C LEU A 364 16.35 -16.77 -12.56
N THR A 365 16.13 -17.73 -13.44
CA THR A 365 15.99 -17.43 -14.87
C THR A 365 14.71 -16.60 -15.04
N PRO A 366 14.77 -15.40 -15.64
CA PRO A 366 13.59 -14.57 -15.81
C PRO A 366 12.53 -15.29 -16.64
N PRO A 367 11.25 -15.07 -16.36
CA PRO A 367 10.17 -15.53 -17.20
C PRO A 367 10.33 -15.01 -18.63
N ARG A 368 10.04 -15.85 -19.61
CA ARG A 368 10.16 -15.49 -21.03
C ARG A 368 8.79 -15.32 -21.67
N VAL A 369 8.71 -14.40 -22.61
CA VAL A 369 7.53 -14.23 -23.45
C VAL A 369 7.62 -15.18 -24.65
N GLU A 370 6.68 -16.13 -24.72
CA GLU A 370 6.53 -16.96 -25.90
C GLU A 370 5.76 -16.20 -27.00
N GLY A 371 6.32 -16.14 -28.20
CA GLY A 371 5.81 -15.29 -29.28
C GLY A 371 4.53 -15.75 -29.98
N GLU A 372 4.10 -16.98 -29.72
CA GLU A 372 2.87 -17.55 -30.29
C GLU A 372 1.96 -18.00 -29.16
N PRO A 373 0.63 -17.77 -29.27
CA PRO A 373 -0.29 -18.41 -28.38
C PRO A 373 -0.13 -19.93 -28.49
N VAL A 374 -0.45 -20.68 -27.43
CA VAL A 374 -0.32 -22.14 -27.46
C VAL A 374 -1.14 -22.70 -28.61
N THR A 375 -0.45 -23.08 -29.66
CA THR A 375 -1.10 -23.64 -30.83
C THR A 375 -1.15 -25.15 -30.82
N ASN A 376 -0.47 -25.78 -29.89
CA ASN A 376 -0.38 -27.21 -29.79
C ASN A 376 -1.69 -27.87 -29.34
N ILE A 377 -2.41 -27.18 -28.50
CA ILE A 377 -3.77 -27.59 -28.11
C ILE A 377 -4.78 -26.63 -28.73
N ASN A 378 -5.65 -27.16 -29.57
CA ASN A 378 -6.76 -26.43 -30.17
C ASN A 378 -8.07 -26.85 -29.53
N ILE A 379 -8.83 -25.86 -29.05
CA ILE A 379 -10.17 -26.06 -28.49
C ILE A 379 -11.18 -25.57 -29.53
N LYS A 380 -12.10 -26.44 -29.92
CA LYS A 380 -13.26 -25.96 -30.65
C LYS A 380 -14.17 -25.17 -29.73
N THR A 381 -14.82 -24.17 -30.28
CA THR A 381 -15.89 -23.45 -29.60
C THR A 381 -16.84 -24.40 -28.90
N PRO A 382 -16.97 -24.39 -27.57
CA PRO A 382 -17.88 -25.27 -26.86
C PRO A 382 -19.30 -25.11 -27.34
N VAL A 383 -20.08 -26.16 -27.29
CA VAL A 383 -21.50 -26.15 -27.65
C VAL A 383 -22.30 -26.55 -26.42
N ILE A 384 -23.29 -25.73 -26.09
CA ILE A 384 -24.23 -26.07 -25.01
C ILE A 384 -25.26 -27.04 -25.58
N LYS A 385 -25.39 -28.18 -24.96
CA LYS A 385 -26.35 -29.22 -25.33
C LYS A 385 -27.31 -29.57 -24.20
N ASP A 386 -28.51 -30.01 -24.53
CA ASP A 386 -29.47 -30.55 -23.57
C ASP A 386 -29.08 -31.97 -23.08
N SER A 387 -29.82 -32.50 -22.13
CA SER A 387 -29.61 -33.86 -21.61
C SER A 387 -29.74 -34.98 -22.66
N LEU A 388 -30.33 -34.69 -23.83
CA LEU A 388 -30.46 -35.60 -24.98
C LEU A 388 -29.34 -35.36 -26.03
N ASN A 389 -28.33 -34.59 -25.68
CA ASN A 389 -27.18 -34.26 -26.52
C ASN A 389 -27.50 -33.41 -27.78
N ARG A 390 -28.62 -32.68 -27.77
CA ARG A 390 -29.03 -31.78 -28.85
C ARG A 390 -28.57 -30.35 -28.55
N PRO A 391 -28.10 -29.60 -29.53
CA PRO A 391 -27.70 -28.19 -29.33
C PRO A 391 -28.87 -27.38 -28.76
N MET A 392 -28.58 -26.54 -27.76
CA MET A 392 -29.53 -25.59 -27.19
C MET A 392 -29.72 -24.41 -28.13
N LEU A 393 -30.93 -24.12 -28.51
CA LEU A 393 -31.32 -22.98 -29.36
C LEU A 393 -31.99 -21.86 -28.56
N GLN A 394 -32.30 -22.10 -27.28
CA GLN A 394 -33.01 -21.18 -26.38
C GLN A 394 -32.27 -21.05 -25.07
N LYS A 395 -32.51 -19.95 -24.34
CA LYS A 395 -31.95 -19.76 -22.99
C LYS A 395 -32.37 -20.93 -22.08
N PRO A 396 -31.43 -21.46 -21.28
CA PRO A 396 -31.77 -22.53 -20.33
C PRO A 396 -32.75 -22.03 -19.26
N VAL A 397 -33.52 -22.95 -18.72
CA VAL A 397 -34.40 -22.70 -17.58
C VAL A 397 -33.81 -23.32 -16.32
N VAL A 398 -34.22 -22.79 -15.17
CA VAL A 398 -33.81 -23.33 -13.85
C VAL A 398 -34.14 -24.82 -13.75
N GLY A 399 -33.19 -25.60 -13.26
CA GLY A 399 -33.32 -27.06 -13.14
C GLY A 399 -33.08 -27.83 -14.45
N GLN A 400 -32.74 -27.15 -15.52
CA GLN A 400 -32.47 -27.82 -16.81
C GLN A 400 -30.99 -28.28 -16.84
N LYS A 401 -30.83 -29.60 -17.01
CA LYS A 401 -29.47 -30.17 -17.17
C LYS A 401 -28.89 -29.82 -18.53
N LEU A 402 -27.73 -29.19 -18.51
CA LEU A 402 -26.97 -28.77 -19.66
C LEU A 402 -25.64 -29.53 -19.71
N ASN A 403 -25.09 -29.68 -20.90
CA ASN A 403 -23.78 -30.25 -21.14
C ASN A 403 -22.96 -29.23 -21.93
N PHE A 404 -21.84 -28.79 -21.37
CA PHE A 404 -20.80 -28.03 -22.11
C PHE A 404 -19.89 -29.03 -22.81
N VAL A 405 -20.03 -29.13 -24.12
CA VAL A 405 -19.30 -30.09 -24.94
C VAL A 405 -18.31 -29.37 -25.82
N THR A 406 -17.04 -29.78 -25.77
CA THR A 406 -16.01 -29.28 -26.68
C THR A 406 -15.12 -30.39 -27.19
N GLU A 407 -14.36 -30.10 -28.23
CA GLU A 407 -13.30 -30.97 -28.74
C GLU A 407 -11.94 -30.32 -28.47
N ILE A 408 -11.05 -31.08 -27.83
CA ILE A 408 -9.67 -30.71 -27.56
C ILE A 408 -8.78 -31.54 -28.47
N SER A 409 -8.07 -30.89 -29.38
CA SER A 409 -7.14 -31.55 -30.30
C SER A 409 -5.70 -31.19 -29.98
N ASN A 410 -4.84 -32.20 -30.01
CA ASN A 410 -3.42 -32.04 -29.85
C ASN A 410 -2.72 -32.06 -31.22
N LYS A 411 -2.04 -30.99 -31.59
CA LYS A 411 -1.26 -30.89 -32.81
C LYS A 411 0.22 -31.20 -32.61
N ASP A 412 0.62 -31.48 -31.33
CA ASP A 412 2.01 -31.81 -31.00
C ASP A 412 2.34 -33.27 -31.31
N GLN A 413 3.63 -33.58 -31.27
CA GLN A 413 4.19 -34.92 -31.40
C GLN A 413 4.24 -35.67 -30.07
N GLN A 414 3.92 -35.03 -28.96
CA GLN A 414 3.89 -35.59 -27.62
C GLN A 414 2.48 -35.58 -27.06
N SER A 415 2.17 -36.56 -26.21
CA SER A 415 0.92 -36.56 -25.46
C SER A 415 0.89 -35.42 -24.47
N GLN A 416 -0.26 -34.68 -24.42
CA GLN A 416 -0.45 -33.56 -23.50
C GLN A 416 -1.51 -33.87 -22.46
N SER A 417 -1.19 -33.74 -21.19
CA SER A 417 -2.17 -33.71 -20.10
C SER A 417 -2.91 -32.37 -20.12
N TYR A 418 -4.16 -32.39 -19.74
CA TYR A 418 -4.95 -31.16 -19.64
C TYR A 418 -5.95 -31.23 -18.50
N SER A 419 -6.31 -30.07 -17.97
CA SER A 419 -7.48 -29.81 -17.14
C SER A 419 -8.42 -28.90 -17.91
N TYR A 420 -9.58 -29.41 -18.28
CA TYR A 420 -10.66 -28.65 -18.86
C TYR A 420 -11.56 -28.12 -17.76
N ILE A 421 -11.67 -26.80 -17.62
CA ILE A 421 -12.28 -26.13 -16.47
C ILE A 421 -13.41 -25.27 -17.00
N ILE A 422 -14.58 -25.32 -16.37
CA ILE A 422 -15.65 -24.34 -16.55
C ILE A 422 -15.84 -23.56 -15.24
N GLN A 423 -15.94 -22.26 -15.36
CA GLN A 423 -16.28 -21.33 -14.30
C GLN A 423 -17.55 -20.60 -14.71
N VAL A 424 -18.57 -20.64 -13.85
CA VAL A 424 -19.85 -19.98 -14.10
C VAL A 424 -19.98 -18.80 -13.16
N ARG A 425 -20.27 -17.63 -13.72
CA ARG A 425 -20.54 -16.39 -12.97
C ARG A 425 -21.99 -15.96 -13.16
N ASP A 426 -22.54 -15.35 -12.13
CA ASP A 426 -23.83 -14.69 -12.17
C ASP A 426 -23.76 -13.27 -12.75
N GLU A 427 -24.88 -12.58 -12.83
CA GLU A 427 -24.99 -11.20 -13.30
C GLU A 427 -24.19 -10.18 -12.43
N ASN A 428 -23.84 -10.53 -11.19
CA ASN A 428 -23.02 -9.73 -10.29
C ASN A 428 -21.53 -10.07 -10.41
N ASN A 429 -21.16 -10.88 -11.41
CA ASN A 429 -19.78 -11.35 -11.63
C ASN A 429 -19.26 -12.27 -10.50
N SER A 430 -20.13 -12.82 -9.66
CA SER A 430 -19.78 -13.77 -8.61
C SER A 430 -19.68 -15.18 -9.16
N ILE A 431 -18.65 -15.94 -8.76
CA ILE A 431 -18.50 -17.35 -9.17
C ILE A 431 -19.54 -18.18 -8.42
N VAL A 432 -20.47 -18.78 -9.18
CA VAL A 432 -21.56 -19.61 -8.66
C VAL A 432 -21.30 -21.10 -8.85
N ASP A 433 -20.43 -21.47 -9.77
CA ASP A 433 -20.00 -22.87 -9.96
C ASP A 433 -18.61 -22.93 -10.60
N LEU A 434 -17.83 -23.95 -10.23
CA LEU A 434 -16.51 -24.24 -10.78
C LEU A 434 -16.35 -25.75 -10.88
N ARG A 435 -16.15 -26.26 -12.12
CA ARG A 435 -15.98 -27.70 -12.39
C ARG A 435 -14.83 -27.94 -13.33
N TRP A 436 -14.19 -29.08 -13.20
CA TRP A 436 -13.12 -29.46 -14.13
C TRP A 436 -13.06 -30.98 -14.35
N ILE A 437 -12.45 -31.34 -15.47
CA ILE A 437 -12.10 -32.71 -15.83
C ILE A 437 -10.65 -32.73 -16.27
N ASN A 438 -9.89 -33.67 -15.67
CA ASN A 438 -8.52 -33.93 -16.10
C ASN A 438 -8.52 -35.00 -17.19
N GLY A 439 -7.65 -34.82 -18.17
CA GLY A 439 -7.50 -35.76 -19.26
C GLY A 439 -6.11 -35.74 -19.87
N LYS A 440 -5.91 -36.58 -20.86
CA LYS A 440 -4.69 -36.64 -21.66
C LYS A 440 -5.11 -36.84 -23.11
N VAL A 441 -4.54 -36.04 -24.00
CA VAL A 441 -4.77 -36.16 -25.45
C VAL A 441 -3.45 -36.58 -26.12
N ASP A 442 -3.53 -37.69 -26.85
CA ASP A 442 -2.37 -38.24 -27.57
C ASP A 442 -2.01 -37.40 -28.79
N PRO A 443 -0.76 -37.55 -29.32
CA PRO A 443 -0.31 -36.84 -30.51
C PRO A 443 -1.28 -36.96 -31.66
N THR A 444 -1.60 -35.85 -32.29
CA THR A 444 -2.50 -35.77 -33.47
C THR A 444 -3.93 -36.26 -33.22
N LYS A 445 -4.35 -36.47 -31.97
CA LYS A 445 -5.70 -36.94 -31.59
C LYS A 445 -6.59 -35.78 -31.15
N THR A 446 -7.89 -36.09 -31.10
CA THR A 446 -8.93 -35.18 -30.60
C THR A 446 -9.76 -35.95 -29.58
N ASN A 447 -9.97 -35.32 -28.42
CA ASN A 447 -10.85 -35.83 -27.38
C ASN A 447 -12.10 -34.93 -27.31
N THR A 448 -13.25 -35.56 -27.14
CA THR A 448 -14.47 -34.82 -26.79
C THR A 448 -14.61 -34.79 -25.27
N VAL A 449 -14.73 -33.59 -24.73
CA VAL A 449 -14.89 -33.37 -23.30
C VAL A 449 -16.26 -32.81 -23.02
N THR A 450 -16.89 -33.30 -21.96
CA THR A 450 -18.24 -32.87 -21.55
C THR A 450 -18.30 -32.60 -20.07
N ILE A 451 -18.71 -31.40 -19.69
CA ILE A 451 -19.00 -31.06 -18.28
C ILE A 451 -20.48 -30.74 -18.14
N PRO A 452 -21.22 -31.49 -17.28
CA PRO A 452 -22.60 -31.20 -16.99
C PRO A 452 -22.76 -30.02 -16.03
N TRP A 453 -23.76 -29.17 -16.25
CA TRP A 453 -24.16 -28.10 -15.36
C TRP A 453 -25.66 -27.92 -15.33
N GLU A 454 -26.21 -27.34 -14.26
CA GLU A 454 -27.62 -27.09 -14.07
C GLU A 454 -27.79 -25.75 -13.34
N PRO A 455 -28.47 -24.74 -13.94
CA PRO A 455 -28.77 -23.50 -13.25
C PRO A 455 -29.75 -23.74 -12.10
N ILE A 456 -29.37 -23.32 -10.90
CA ILE A 456 -30.20 -23.49 -9.68
C ILE A 456 -31.00 -22.24 -9.34
N LEU A 457 -30.66 -21.08 -9.89
CA LEU A 457 -31.37 -19.82 -9.73
C LEU A 457 -31.68 -19.21 -11.11
N PRO A 458 -32.75 -18.41 -11.23
CA PRO A 458 -33.00 -17.66 -12.45
C PRO A 458 -31.99 -16.51 -12.55
N GLY A 459 -31.52 -16.20 -13.75
CA GLY A 459 -30.56 -15.11 -14.02
C GLY A 459 -29.83 -15.32 -15.33
N ASP A 460 -29.01 -14.33 -15.67
CA ASP A 460 -28.07 -14.45 -16.78
C ASP A 460 -26.72 -14.93 -16.19
N TYR A 461 -26.08 -15.85 -16.90
CA TYR A 461 -24.84 -16.46 -16.48
C TYR A 461 -23.78 -16.29 -17.56
N THR A 462 -22.57 -15.99 -17.15
CA THR A 462 -21.39 -16.03 -18.00
C THR A 462 -20.60 -17.30 -17.70
N VAL A 463 -20.28 -18.05 -18.74
CA VAL A 463 -19.47 -19.27 -18.61
C VAL A 463 -18.10 -19.04 -19.21
N GLU A 464 -17.10 -19.12 -18.38
CA GLU A 464 -15.70 -19.04 -18.78
C GLU A 464 -15.11 -20.45 -18.85
N ILE A 465 -14.36 -20.73 -19.91
CA ILE A 465 -13.76 -22.03 -20.15
C ILE A 465 -12.26 -21.88 -20.27
N PHE A 466 -11.54 -22.66 -19.49
CA PHE A 466 -10.09 -22.70 -19.47
C PHE A 466 -9.60 -24.10 -19.78
N VAL A 467 -8.46 -24.20 -20.44
CA VAL A 467 -7.72 -25.47 -20.59
C VAL A 467 -6.28 -25.23 -20.13
N TRP A 468 -5.97 -25.88 -19.03
CA TRP A 468 -4.65 -25.81 -18.42
C TRP A 468 -3.95 -27.17 -18.54
N ASP A 469 -2.63 -27.22 -18.34
CA ASP A 469 -1.85 -28.47 -18.28
C ASP A 469 -2.15 -29.28 -17.01
N GLY A 470 -2.64 -28.63 -15.96
CA GLY A 470 -3.08 -29.21 -14.70
C GLY A 470 -3.68 -28.13 -13.79
N ILE A 471 -4.45 -28.54 -12.80
CA ILE A 471 -5.01 -27.60 -11.79
C ILE A 471 -3.89 -27.01 -10.94
N ASP A 472 -2.91 -27.84 -10.55
CA ASP A 472 -1.83 -27.42 -9.65
C ASP A 472 -0.78 -26.55 -10.32
N SER A 473 -0.55 -26.73 -11.61
CA SER A 473 0.40 -25.94 -12.40
C SER A 473 -0.21 -24.68 -12.98
N ALA A 474 -1.54 -24.70 -13.20
CA ALA A 474 -2.33 -23.61 -13.75
C ALA A 474 -1.75 -22.95 -15.03
N THR A 475 -0.96 -23.72 -15.81
CA THR A 475 -0.38 -23.23 -17.06
C THR A 475 -1.40 -23.35 -18.19
N PRO A 476 -1.84 -22.23 -18.81
CA PRO A 476 -2.80 -22.29 -19.89
C PRO A 476 -2.27 -23.03 -21.12
N LEU A 477 -3.04 -23.97 -21.63
CA LEU A 477 -2.78 -24.68 -22.88
C LEU A 477 -3.52 -24.05 -24.08
N ALA A 478 -4.49 -23.19 -23.82
CA ALA A 478 -5.23 -22.48 -24.83
C ALA A 478 -5.82 -21.18 -24.28
N GLU A 479 -6.25 -20.29 -25.17
CA GLU A 479 -6.93 -19.05 -24.78
C GLU A 479 -8.26 -19.35 -24.08
N LYS A 480 -8.61 -18.50 -23.10
CA LYS A 480 -9.91 -18.53 -22.44
C LYS A 480 -11.03 -18.29 -23.46
N THR A 481 -12.08 -19.08 -23.37
CA THR A 481 -13.31 -18.88 -24.15
C THR A 481 -14.44 -18.48 -23.21
N GLU A 482 -15.27 -17.54 -23.65
CA GLU A 482 -16.38 -16.99 -22.87
C GLU A 482 -17.70 -17.12 -23.62
N TYR A 483 -18.78 -17.42 -22.90
CA TYR A 483 -20.16 -17.58 -23.40
C TYR A 483 -21.14 -16.78 -22.58
#